data_71f37f9878222be2471c73cd8d8f0654
#
_entry.id   71f37f9878222be2471c73cd8d8f0654
#
_cell.length_a   1.000
_cell.length_b   1.000
_cell.length_c   1.000
_cell.angle_alpha   90.00
_cell.angle_beta   90.00
_cell.angle_gamma   90.00
#
_symmetry.space_group_name_H-M   'P 1'
#
loop_
_entity.id
_entity.type
_entity.pdbx_description
1 polymer ?
#
loop_
_entity_poly.entity_id
_entity_poly.type
_entity_poly.pdbx_seq_one_letter_code
_entity_poly.pdbx_strand_id
1 'polypeptide(L)'
;MRVAISQLKPAEGAEPAAHACVSAGNTGALMAVARYVLKTLDGIDRPAIATVMPNRLDGFTTVLDLGANVDCTAEHLLQFAVMGSALVGAVEGLDNPTVGLLNIGEEAIKGSETIKRAGELLRAAATDGHLNFFGNVEGDDIFKGTTNIVVCDGFVGNVALKTAEGLAAMLAEFIRQEFTRNALSRVVAVVALPVLRHFKARIDPRRYNGAALLGLRGLVFKSHGSADAFAFEQALSRAYDAARNRLLDRVHDRILETLAALPASDDARGAAAQAA
;
A
#
# COMPACT_ATOMS: atom_id res chain seq x y z
N MET A 1 -11.48 1.48 19.26
CA MET A 1 -10.17 1.28 18.57
C MET A 1 -9.22 0.43 19.42
N ARG A 2 -8.70 0.88 20.59
CA ARG A 2 -7.75 0.10 21.40
C ARG A 2 -8.27 -1.31 21.75
N VAL A 3 -9.50 -1.44 22.24
CA VAL A 3 -10.11 -2.72 22.61
C VAL A 3 -10.20 -3.66 21.39
N ALA A 4 -10.61 -3.17 20.22
CA ALA A 4 -10.68 -3.98 19.02
C ALA A 4 -9.30 -4.48 18.58
N ILE A 5 -8.28 -3.61 18.60
CA ILE A 5 -6.91 -3.99 18.21
C ILE A 5 -6.31 -4.99 19.23
N SER A 6 -6.63 -4.86 20.53
CA SER A 6 -6.10 -5.80 21.53
C SER A 6 -6.61 -7.25 21.35
N GLN A 7 -7.73 -7.46 20.64
CA GLN A 7 -8.22 -8.80 20.30
C GLN A 7 -7.35 -9.56 19.30
N LEU A 8 -6.46 -8.84 18.60
CA LEU A 8 -5.48 -9.44 17.69
C LEU A 8 -4.27 -10.04 18.42
N LYS A 9 -4.12 -9.75 19.70
CA LYS A 9 -3.05 -10.36 20.51
C LYS A 9 -3.50 -11.72 21.02
N PRO A 10 -2.70 -12.78 20.78
CA PRO A 10 -2.94 -14.04 21.47
C PRO A 10 -2.73 -13.85 22.98
N ALA A 11 -3.59 -14.46 23.79
CA ALA A 11 -3.28 -14.69 25.19
C ALA A 11 -2.17 -15.78 25.27
N GLU A 12 -1.46 -15.82 26.40
CA GLU A 12 -0.38 -16.80 26.58
C GLU A 12 -0.90 -18.24 26.38
N GLY A 13 -0.39 -18.93 25.35
CA GLY A 13 -0.81 -20.29 25.00
C GLY A 13 -2.17 -20.43 24.29
N ALA A 14 -2.77 -19.34 23.80
CA ALA A 14 -4.05 -19.36 23.11
C ALA A 14 -4.00 -18.63 21.76
N GLU A 15 -4.90 -18.98 20.86
CA GLU A 15 -5.13 -18.24 19.61
C GLU A 15 -5.72 -16.85 19.89
N PRO A 16 -5.47 -15.85 19.02
CA PRO A 16 -6.06 -14.53 19.17
C PRO A 16 -7.59 -14.60 19.03
N ALA A 17 -8.30 -13.75 19.77
CA ALA A 17 -9.77 -13.68 19.69
C ALA A 17 -10.28 -13.17 18.34
N ALA A 18 -9.44 -12.50 17.56
CA ALA A 18 -9.73 -12.05 16.19
C ALA A 18 -8.45 -12.12 15.34
N HIS A 19 -8.61 -12.45 14.05
CA HIS A 19 -7.48 -12.54 13.10
C HIS A 19 -7.19 -11.22 12.38
N ALA A 20 -8.18 -10.34 12.26
CA ALA A 20 -8.01 -9.01 11.66
C ALA A 20 -8.90 -7.97 12.32
N CYS A 21 -8.52 -6.70 12.26
CA CYS A 21 -9.29 -5.56 12.73
C CYS A 21 -9.50 -4.57 11.58
N VAL A 22 -10.76 -4.19 11.31
CA VAL A 22 -11.11 -3.14 10.36
C VAL A 22 -11.66 -1.93 11.11
N SER A 23 -11.16 -0.74 10.80
CA SER A 23 -11.57 0.50 11.46
C SER A 23 -11.75 1.65 10.46
N ALA A 24 -12.89 2.34 10.55
CA ALA A 24 -13.16 3.58 9.82
C ALA A 24 -12.72 4.86 10.59
N GLY A 25 -12.03 4.70 11.73
CA GLY A 25 -11.55 5.82 12.55
C GLY A 25 -10.46 6.66 11.89
N ASN A 26 -9.97 7.69 12.61
CA ASN A 26 -8.86 8.53 12.13
C ASN A 26 -7.60 7.69 11.88
N THR A 27 -6.94 7.89 10.73
CA THR A 27 -5.81 7.07 10.28
C THR A 27 -4.60 7.19 11.20
N GLY A 28 -4.23 8.42 11.59
CA GLY A 28 -3.09 8.65 12.49
C GLY A 28 -3.32 8.03 13.86
N ALA A 29 -4.53 8.18 14.42
CA ALA A 29 -4.89 7.55 15.69
C ALA A 29 -4.89 6.02 15.59
N LEU A 30 -5.40 5.46 14.48
CA LEU A 30 -5.40 4.02 14.25
C LEU A 30 -3.96 3.49 14.20
N MET A 31 -3.09 4.13 13.43
CA MET A 31 -1.67 3.77 13.32
C MET A 31 -0.96 3.84 14.67
N ALA A 32 -1.12 4.96 15.40
CA ALA A 32 -0.48 5.14 16.71
C ALA A 32 -0.92 4.07 17.71
N VAL A 33 -2.22 3.81 17.82
CA VAL A 33 -2.77 2.79 18.73
C VAL A 33 -2.35 1.39 18.28
N ALA A 34 -2.39 1.09 16.99
CA ALA A 34 -1.99 -0.21 16.46
C ALA A 34 -0.50 -0.50 16.73
N ARG A 35 0.39 0.46 16.44
CA ARG A 35 1.82 0.36 16.75
C ARG A 35 2.08 0.20 18.24
N TYR A 36 1.38 0.93 19.09
CA TYR A 36 1.53 0.83 20.55
C TYR A 36 1.11 -0.54 21.09
N VAL A 37 -0.04 -1.04 20.63
CA VAL A 37 -0.63 -2.31 21.11
C VAL A 37 0.08 -3.51 20.52
N LEU A 38 0.25 -3.57 19.21
CA LEU A 38 0.73 -4.76 18.49
C LEU A 38 2.25 -4.83 18.36
N LYS A 39 2.93 -3.65 18.32
CA LYS A 39 4.34 -3.52 17.92
C LYS A 39 4.57 -3.89 16.45
N THR A 40 5.79 -3.68 15.97
CA THR A 40 6.22 -4.12 14.64
C THR A 40 6.68 -5.57 14.67
N LEU A 41 6.60 -6.24 13.52
CA LEU A 41 7.24 -7.54 13.29
C LEU A 41 8.76 -7.42 13.40
N ASP A 42 9.42 -8.52 13.71
CA ASP A 42 10.88 -8.57 13.79
C ASP A 42 11.47 -8.27 12.40
N GLY A 43 12.51 -7.44 12.37
CA GLY A 43 13.12 -6.95 11.13
C GLY A 43 12.37 -5.80 10.44
N ILE A 44 11.26 -5.32 10.99
CA ILE A 44 10.53 -4.16 10.46
C ILE A 44 10.65 -2.96 11.41
N ASP A 45 11.24 -1.89 10.89
CA ASP A 45 11.48 -0.67 11.66
C ASP A 45 10.21 0.17 11.80
N ARG A 46 9.44 0.27 10.71
CA ARG A 46 8.24 1.11 10.67
C ARG A 46 7.09 0.42 9.91
N PRO A 47 5.86 0.51 10.41
CA PRO A 47 4.68 0.08 9.66
C PRO A 47 4.42 1.02 8.49
N ALA A 48 3.84 0.51 7.41
CA ALA A 48 3.44 1.27 6.23
C ALA A 48 1.94 1.16 5.95
N ILE A 49 1.38 2.15 5.27
CA ILE A 49 0.00 2.11 4.76
C ILE A 49 0.02 1.75 3.29
N ALA A 50 -0.61 0.62 2.95
CA ALA A 50 -0.79 0.16 1.59
C ALA A 50 -2.24 0.31 1.14
N THR A 51 -2.46 0.88 -0.04
CA THR A 51 -3.77 0.82 -0.71
C THR A 51 -3.59 0.56 -2.19
N VAL A 52 -4.70 0.31 -2.89
CA VAL A 52 -4.68 0.12 -4.34
C VAL A 52 -5.25 1.35 -5.04
N MET A 53 -4.69 1.67 -6.21
CA MET A 53 -5.17 2.69 -7.12
C MET A 53 -5.56 2.02 -8.45
N PRO A 54 -6.72 2.39 -9.05
CA PRO A 54 -7.14 1.82 -10.32
C PRO A 54 -6.15 2.19 -11.43
N ASN A 55 -5.92 1.29 -12.37
CA ASN A 55 -5.10 1.53 -13.54
C ASN A 55 -5.88 1.30 -14.86
N ARG A 56 -5.29 1.70 -15.98
CA ARG A 56 -5.93 1.62 -17.30
C ARG A 56 -6.06 0.19 -17.84
N LEU A 57 -5.44 -0.79 -17.20
CA LEU A 57 -5.49 -2.21 -17.59
C LEU A 57 -6.68 -2.95 -16.96
N ASP A 58 -7.71 -2.23 -16.51
CA ASP A 58 -8.86 -2.77 -15.76
C ASP A 58 -8.49 -3.49 -14.44
N GLY A 59 -7.29 -3.20 -13.94
CA GLY A 59 -6.75 -3.68 -12.68
C GLY A 59 -6.48 -2.53 -11.71
N PHE A 60 -5.52 -2.78 -10.83
CA PHE A 60 -5.05 -1.77 -9.87
C PHE A 60 -3.55 -1.93 -9.62
N THR A 61 -2.95 -0.87 -9.12
CA THR A 61 -1.57 -0.83 -8.66
C THR A 61 -1.57 -0.62 -7.15
N THR A 62 -0.88 -1.47 -6.42
CA THR A 62 -0.71 -1.33 -4.96
C THR A 62 0.36 -0.30 -4.67
N VAL A 63 0.05 0.71 -3.88
CA VAL A 63 0.99 1.80 -3.54
C VAL A 63 1.29 1.80 -2.04
N LEU A 64 2.57 1.89 -1.69
CA LEU A 64 3.14 2.02 -0.35
C LEU A 64 4.24 3.11 -0.36
N ASP A 65 4.37 3.97 0.61
CA ASP A 65 3.56 4.28 1.78
C ASP A 65 2.62 5.44 1.48
N LEU A 66 1.45 5.47 2.12
CA LEU A 66 0.43 6.50 1.84
C LEU A 66 0.17 7.41 3.06
N GLY A 67 1.23 7.75 3.78
CA GLY A 67 1.19 8.74 4.86
C GLY A 67 1.43 8.21 6.26
N ALA A 68 1.99 7.01 6.42
CA ALA A 68 2.44 6.54 7.74
C ALA A 68 3.81 7.12 8.10
N ASN A 69 4.70 7.32 7.12
CA ASN A 69 6.08 7.75 7.34
C ASN A 69 6.44 8.88 6.37
N VAL A 70 6.56 10.10 6.88
CA VAL A 70 6.89 11.28 6.07
C VAL A 70 8.32 11.19 5.55
N ASP A 71 9.26 10.80 6.42
CA ASP A 71 10.67 10.63 6.09
C ASP A 71 11.03 9.14 6.13
N CYS A 72 11.56 8.61 5.05
CA CYS A 72 11.98 7.22 4.91
C CYS A 72 13.47 7.12 4.60
N THR A 73 14.14 6.10 5.17
CA THR A 73 15.48 5.68 4.73
C THR A 73 15.35 4.71 3.54
N ALA A 74 16.47 4.39 2.91
CA ALA A 74 16.51 3.40 1.85
C ALA A 74 16.07 2.01 2.32
N GLU A 75 16.42 1.64 3.55
CA GLU A 75 16.04 0.38 4.19
C GLU A 75 14.53 0.32 4.45
N HIS A 76 13.88 1.43 4.85
CA HIS A 76 12.43 1.49 4.97
C HIS A 76 11.75 1.21 3.63
N LEU A 77 12.23 1.80 2.53
CA LEU A 77 11.67 1.59 1.19
C LEU A 77 11.83 0.12 0.73
N LEU A 78 12.95 -0.51 1.05
CA LEU A 78 13.14 -1.95 0.82
C LEU A 78 12.14 -2.78 1.63
N GLN A 79 11.99 -2.51 2.93
CA GLN A 79 11.02 -3.20 3.78
C GLN A 79 9.59 -3.03 3.25
N PHE A 80 9.24 -1.84 2.77
CA PHE A 80 7.93 -1.58 2.15
C PHE A 80 7.73 -2.42 0.88
N ALA A 81 8.75 -2.55 0.05
CA ALA A 81 8.70 -3.38 -1.15
C ALA A 81 8.43 -4.86 -0.83
N VAL A 82 9.13 -5.40 0.16
CA VAL A 82 8.94 -6.78 0.61
C VAL A 82 7.56 -7.00 1.22
N MET A 83 7.10 -6.07 2.08
CA MET A 83 5.76 -6.12 2.67
C MET A 83 4.67 -6.02 1.60
N GLY A 84 4.84 -5.13 0.62
CA GLY A 84 3.92 -4.98 -0.52
C GLY A 84 3.84 -6.24 -1.37
N SER A 85 4.98 -6.87 -1.65
CA SER A 85 5.05 -8.14 -2.39
C SER A 85 4.32 -9.27 -1.66
N ALA A 86 4.48 -9.36 -0.33
CA ALA A 86 3.74 -10.32 0.48
C ALA A 86 2.22 -10.06 0.49
N LEU A 87 1.81 -8.76 0.58
CA LEU A 87 0.40 -8.37 0.54
C LEU A 87 -0.27 -8.77 -0.77
N VAL A 88 0.35 -8.41 -1.90
CA VAL A 88 -0.19 -8.72 -3.25
C VAL A 88 -0.24 -10.23 -3.45
N GLY A 89 0.78 -10.97 -3.02
CA GLY A 89 0.77 -12.43 -3.04
C GLY A 89 -0.35 -13.05 -2.21
N ALA A 90 -0.65 -12.50 -1.03
CA ALA A 90 -1.68 -13.03 -0.14
C ALA A 90 -3.11 -12.65 -0.57
N VAL A 91 -3.33 -11.42 -1.04
CA VAL A 91 -4.68 -10.89 -1.31
C VAL A 91 -5.10 -11.10 -2.77
N GLU A 92 -4.14 -11.04 -3.69
CA GLU A 92 -4.38 -11.10 -5.14
C GLU A 92 -3.95 -12.43 -5.77
N GLY A 93 -3.23 -13.27 -5.01
CA GLY A 93 -2.76 -14.57 -5.49
C GLY A 93 -1.63 -14.46 -6.52
N LEU A 94 -0.91 -13.35 -6.57
CA LEU A 94 0.20 -13.11 -7.48
C LEU A 94 1.53 -13.41 -6.78
N ASP A 95 2.13 -14.55 -7.04
CA ASP A 95 3.28 -15.05 -6.26
C ASP A 95 4.56 -14.20 -6.44
N ASN A 96 4.76 -13.59 -7.62
CA ASN A 96 5.95 -12.78 -7.92
C ASN A 96 5.58 -11.41 -8.53
N PRO A 97 4.91 -10.52 -7.75
CA PRO A 97 4.49 -9.22 -8.25
C PRO A 97 5.68 -8.31 -8.55
N THR A 98 5.58 -7.55 -9.63
CA THR A 98 6.59 -6.55 -10.00
C THR A 98 6.53 -5.34 -9.06
N VAL A 99 7.70 -4.85 -8.63
CA VAL A 99 7.85 -3.69 -7.75
C VAL A 99 8.59 -2.57 -8.47
N GLY A 100 7.99 -1.39 -8.52
CA GLY A 100 8.60 -0.15 -8.95
C GLY A 100 8.95 0.76 -7.77
N LEU A 101 10.07 1.47 -7.86
CA LEU A 101 10.44 2.54 -6.93
C LEU A 101 10.04 3.89 -7.52
N LEU A 102 9.14 4.62 -6.85
CA LEU A 102 8.66 5.91 -7.34
C LEU A 102 9.81 6.93 -7.35
N ASN A 103 10.00 7.56 -8.50
CA ASN A 103 11.06 8.53 -8.74
C ASN A 103 10.58 9.63 -9.71
N ILE A 104 11.44 10.59 -10.00
CA ILE A 104 11.24 11.69 -10.96
C ILE A 104 11.71 11.35 -12.37
N GLY A 105 11.98 10.09 -12.66
CA GLY A 105 12.42 9.53 -13.93
C GLY A 105 12.91 8.11 -13.75
N GLU A 106 12.98 7.37 -14.86
CA GLU A 106 13.32 5.93 -14.88
C GLU A 106 14.83 5.68 -14.66
N GLU A 107 15.70 6.68 -14.94
CA GLU A 107 17.14 6.50 -14.90
C GLU A 107 17.66 6.35 -13.46
N ALA A 108 18.59 5.44 -13.26
CA ALA A 108 19.16 5.11 -11.94
C ALA A 108 19.89 6.28 -11.25
N ILE A 109 20.31 7.29 -12.02
CA ILE A 109 21.02 8.47 -11.51
C ILE A 109 20.08 9.56 -10.96
N LYS A 110 18.77 9.47 -11.26
CA LYS A 110 17.78 10.46 -10.81
C LYS A 110 17.31 10.19 -9.39
N GLY A 111 16.75 11.22 -8.78
CA GLY A 111 16.23 11.19 -7.43
C GLY A 111 17.23 11.58 -6.35
N SER A 112 16.76 11.58 -5.11
CA SER A 112 17.58 11.84 -3.92
C SER A 112 18.55 10.69 -3.66
N GLU A 113 19.56 10.93 -2.81
CA GLU A 113 20.50 9.87 -2.40
C GLU A 113 19.77 8.70 -1.73
N THR A 114 18.71 8.97 -0.96
CA THR A 114 17.85 7.92 -0.38
C THR A 114 17.23 7.04 -1.45
N ILE A 115 16.69 7.63 -2.53
CA ILE A 115 16.07 6.88 -3.63
C ILE A 115 17.10 6.06 -4.40
N LYS A 116 18.28 6.63 -4.68
CA LYS A 116 19.37 5.90 -5.34
C LYS A 116 19.81 4.71 -4.52
N ARG A 117 20.02 4.93 -3.21
CA ARG A 117 20.40 3.85 -2.28
C ARG A 117 19.30 2.78 -2.15
N ALA A 118 18.04 3.18 -2.09
CA ALA A 118 16.91 2.24 -2.11
C ALA A 118 16.89 1.41 -3.40
N GLY A 119 17.13 2.02 -4.55
CA GLY A 119 17.25 1.32 -5.83
C GLY A 119 18.39 0.29 -5.86
N GLU A 120 19.53 0.57 -5.20
CA GLU A 120 20.61 -0.41 -5.04
C GLU A 120 20.20 -1.60 -4.19
N LEU A 121 19.58 -1.34 -3.03
CA LEU A 121 19.10 -2.39 -2.13
C LEU A 121 18.03 -3.28 -2.80
N LEU A 122 17.10 -2.66 -3.51
CA LEU A 122 16.04 -3.37 -4.24
C LEU A 122 16.61 -4.25 -5.36
N ARG A 123 17.63 -3.78 -6.09
CA ARG A 123 18.32 -4.59 -7.12
C ARG A 123 19.07 -5.75 -6.49
N ALA A 124 19.75 -5.55 -5.36
CA ALA A 124 20.41 -6.61 -4.64
C ALA A 124 19.40 -7.71 -4.23
N ALA A 125 18.30 -7.33 -3.57
CA ALA A 125 17.23 -8.25 -3.18
C ALA A 125 16.61 -8.99 -4.38
N ALA A 126 16.52 -8.34 -5.55
CA ALA A 126 16.03 -8.97 -6.78
C ALA A 126 17.03 -10.00 -7.35
N THR A 127 18.33 -9.70 -7.28
CA THR A 127 19.39 -10.62 -7.73
C THR A 127 19.40 -11.91 -6.92
N ASP A 128 19.10 -11.80 -5.63
CA ASP A 128 19.03 -12.95 -4.71
C ASP A 128 17.66 -13.69 -4.78
N GLY A 129 16.75 -13.24 -5.67
CA GLY A 129 15.46 -13.90 -5.91
C GLY A 129 14.37 -13.59 -4.88
N HIS A 130 14.61 -12.67 -3.95
CA HIS A 130 13.64 -12.31 -2.89
C HIS A 130 12.59 -11.29 -3.34
N LEU A 131 12.83 -10.58 -4.45
CA LEU A 131 11.96 -9.54 -4.98
C LEU A 131 12.01 -9.48 -6.51
N ASN A 132 10.90 -9.12 -7.14
CA ASN A 132 10.83 -8.83 -8.57
C ASN A 132 10.88 -7.32 -8.80
N PHE A 133 12.07 -6.75 -8.70
CA PHE A 133 12.27 -5.31 -8.86
C PHE A 133 12.33 -4.92 -10.34
N PHE A 134 11.37 -4.10 -10.77
CA PHE A 134 11.28 -3.57 -12.14
C PHE A 134 12.30 -2.45 -12.39
N GLY A 135 12.46 -1.57 -11.43
CA GLY A 135 13.28 -0.35 -11.55
C GLY A 135 12.57 0.88 -11.01
N ASN A 136 13.07 2.05 -11.38
CA ASN A 136 12.38 3.30 -11.10
C ASN A 136 11.14 3.45 -11.98
N VAL A 137 10.09 4.05 -11.43
CA VAL A 137 8.83 4.38 -12.12
C VAL A 137 8.42 5.81 -11.81
N GLU A 138 7.67 6.44 -12.71
CA GLU A 138 7.15 7.78 -12.52
C GLU A 138 5.70 7.75 -11.98
N GLY A 139 5.18 8.89 -11.55
CA GLY A 139 3.85 8.97 -10.94
C GLY A 139 2.70 8.54 -11.84
N ASP A 140 2.83 8.68 -13.15
CA ASP A 140 1.83 8.25 -14.13
C ASP A 140 1.84 6.74 -14.38
N ASP A 141 2.95 6.04 -14.05
CA ASP A 141 3.06 4.59 -14.14
C ASP A 141 2.12 3.87 -13.17
N ILE A 142 1.76 4.51 -12.05
CA ILE A 142 0.72 4.03 -11.13
C ILE A 142 -0.57 3.76 -11.90
N PHE A 143 -0.97 4.71 -12.78
CA PHE A 143 -2.21 4.63 -13.55
C PHE A 143 -2.05 3.88 -14.88
N LYS A 144 -0.82 3.75 -15.39
CA LYS A 144 -0.52 2.87 -16.53
C LYS A 144 -0.60 1.39 -16.16
N GLY A 145 -0.32 1.05 -14.87
CA GLY A 145 -0.17 -0.33 -14.42
C GLY A 145 1.14 -0.95 -14.88
N THR A 146 2.21 -0.15 -14.97
CA THR A 146 3.56 -0.58 -15.37
C THR A 146 4.09 -1.64 -14.43
N THR A 147 3.80 -1.51 -13.13
CA THR A 147 4.15 -2.48 -12.09
C THR A 147 2.94 -2.82 -11.22
N ASN A 148 2.98 -3.96 -10.54
CA ASN A 148 1.91 -4.35 -9.60
C ASN A 148 1.97 -3.53 -8.31
N ILE A 149 3.18 -3.14 -7.91
CA ILE A 149 3.46 -2.41 -6.68
C ILE A 149 4.32 -1.19 -7.01
N VAL A 150 4.00 -0.06 -6.40
CA VAL A 150 4.83 1.15 -6.41
C VAL A 150 5.15 1.54 -4.98
N VAL A 151 6.43 1.70 -4.68
CA VAL A 151 6.93 2.06 -3.35
C VAL A 151 7.44 3.49 -3.34
N CYS A 152 7.07 4.24 -2.31
CA CYS A 152 7.49 5.62 -2.06
C CYS A 152 7.50 5.92 -0.55
N ASP A 153 7.99 7.09 -0.16
CA ASP A 153 7.75 7.62 1.18
C ASP A 153 6.29 8.08 1.35
N GLY A 154 5.86 8.19 2.60
CA GLY A 154 4.47 8.51 2.89
C GLY A 154 4.08 9.95 2.56
N PHE A 155 5.04 10.90 2.45
CA PHE A 155 4.72 12.25 2.01
C PHE A 155 4.33 12.25 0.53
N VAL A 156 5.19 11.70 -0.32
CA VAL A 156 4.95 11.61 -1.76
C VAL A 156 3.72 10.76 -2.06
N GLY A 157 3.58 9.62 -1.40
CA GLY A 157 2.43 8.73 -1.60
C GLY A 157 1.11 9.37 -1.18
N ASN A 158 1.07 10.08 -0.05
CA ASN A 158 -0.14 10.80 0.39
C ASN A 158 -0.50 11.96 -0.56
N VAL A 159 0.50 12.71 -1.05
CA VAL A 159 0.27 13.77 -2.05
C VAL A 159 -0.29 13.17 -3.33
N ALA A 160 0.32 12.09 -3.85
CA ALA A 160 -0.16 11.41 -5.05
C ALA A 160 -1.62 10.92 -4.90
N LEU A 161 -1.94 10.26 -3.78
CA LEU A 161 -3.29 9.79 -3.48
C LEU A 161 -4.30 10.96 -3.43
N LYS A 162 -4.00 12.02 -2.68
CA LYS A 162 -4.91 13.16 -2.51
C LYS A 162 -5.09 13.96 -3.80
N THR A 163 -4.04 14.07 -4.61
CA THR A 163 -4.13 14.70 -5.94
C THR A 163 -5.02 13.87 -6.88
N ALA A 164 -4.86 12.55 -6.89
CA ALA A 164 -5.69 11.66 -7.69
C ALA A 164 -7.17 11.69 -7.25
N GLU A 165 -7.44 11.63 -5.93
CA GLU A 165 -8.80 11.77 -5.38
C GLU A 165 -9.43 13.11 -5.76
N GLY A 166 -8.69 14.21 -5.62
CA GLY A 166 -9.15 15.55 -5.97
C GLY A 166 -9.45 15.70 -7.46
N LEU A 167 -8.56 15.19 -8.32
CA LEU A 167 -8.77 15.20 -9.77
C LEU A 167 -9.99 14.39 -10.17
N ALA A 168 -10.15 13.19 -9.63
CA ALA A 168 -11.29 12.32 -9.91
C ALA A 168 -12.62 13.00 -9.49
N ALA A 169 -12.66 13.62 -8.32
CA ALA A 169 -13.83 14.35 -7.83
C ALA A 169 -14.16 15.56 -8.73
N MET A 170 -13.16 16.33 -9.13
CA MET A 170 -13.33 17.47 -10.04
C MET A 170 -13.88 17.04 -11.40
N LEU A 171 -13.32 16.00 -12.01
CA LEU A 171 -13.78 15.46 -13.28
C LEU A 171 -15.21 14.93 -13.20
N ALA A 172 -15.55 14.21 -12.13
CA ALA A 172 -16.93 13.74 -11.90
C ALA A 172 -17.93 14.91 -11.79
N GLU A 173 -17.55 16.00 -11.11
CA GLU A 173 -18.37 17.19 -10.99
C GLU A 173 -18.54 17.91 -12.35
N PHE A 174 -17.48 18.05 -13.15
CA PHE A 174 -17.58 18.64 -14.49
C PHE A 174 -18.50 17.82 -15.39
N ILE A 175 -18.37 16.50 -15.39
CA ILE A 175 -19.27 15.61 -16.14
C ILE A 175 -20.73 15.84 -15.70
N ARG A 176 -20.98 15.89 -14.39
CA ARG A 176 -22.31 16.15 -13.84
C ARG A 176 -22.87 17.50 -14.30
N GLN A 177 -22.07 18.55 -14.25
CA GLN A 177 -22.48 19.89 -14.67
C GLN A 177 -22.88 19.93 -16.16
N GLU A 178 -22.08 19.35 -17.05
CA GLU A 178 -22.38 19.32 -18.48
C GLU A 178 -23.65 18.53 -18.79
N PHE A 179 -23.88 17.39 -18.16
CA PHE A 179 -25.08 16.60 -18.35
C PHE A 179 -26.35 17.21 -17.72
N THR A 180 -26.21 18.17 -16.80
CA THR A 180 -27.34 18.85 -16.17
C THR A 180 -27.60 20.28 -16.72
N ARG A 181 -26.74 20.80 -17.61
CA ARG A 181 -26.68 22.17 -18.08
C ARG A 181 -27.99 22.67 -18.71
N ASN A 182 -28.66 21.82 -19.49
CA ASN A 182 -29.92 22.19 -20.18
C ASN A 182 -30.80 20.95 -20.41
N ALA A 183 -32.02 21.16 -20.92
CA ALA A 183 -32.98 20.07 -21.15
C ALA A 183 -32.48 19.03 -22.16
N LEU A 184 -31.79 19.43 -23.22
CA LEU A 184 -31.22 18.54 -24.23
C LEU A 184 -30.08 17.67 -23.60
N SER A 185 -29.18 18.28 -22.84
CA SER A 185 -28.11 17.54 -22.12
C SER A 185 -28.68 16.49 -21.16
N ARG A 186 -29.81 16.78 -20.50
CA ARG A 186 -30.49 15.81 -19.62
C ARG A 186 -31.07 14.64 -20.39
N VAL A 187 -31.65 14.86 -21.57
CA VAL A 187 -32.13 13.80 -22.45
C VAL A 187 -30.95 12.91 -22.88
N VAL A 188 -29.83 13.53 -23.32
CA VAL A 188 -28.61 12.83 -23.70
C VAL A 188 -28.07 12.03 -22.50
N ALA A 189 -28.10 12.59 -21.29
CA ALA A 189 -27.68 11.88 -20.07
C ALA A 189 -28.47 10.58 -19.83
N VAL A 190 -29.79 10.60 -20.08
CA VAL A 190 -30.66 9.43 -19.95
C VAL A 190 -30.25 8.33 -20.93
N VAL A 191 -29.99 8.69 -22.18
CA VAL A 191 -29.53 7.75 -23.22
C VAL A 191 -28.12 7.21 -22.88
N ALA A 192 -27.23 8.09 -22.40
CA ALA A 192 -25.86 7.72 -22.03
C ALA A 192 -25.76 7.00 -20.66
N LEU A 193 -26.85 6.88 -19.92
CA LEU A 193 -26.84 6.34 -18.56
C LEU A 193 -26.17 4.98 -18.40
N PRO A 194 -26.34 3.97 -19.31
CA PRO A 194 -25.64 2.70 -19.22
C PRO A 194 -24.12 2.86 -19.30
N VAL A 195 -23.63 3.72 -20.22
CA VAL A 195 -22.19 3.99 -20.39
C VAL A 195 -21.63 4.71 -19.16
N LEU A 196 -22.34 5.72 -18.66
CA LEU A 196 -21.95 6.46 -17.46
C LEU A 196 -21.91 5.57 -16.21
N ARG A 197 -22.86 4.63 -16.08
CA ARG A 197 -22.84 3.65 -14.98
C ARG A 197 -21.65 2.70 -15.07
N HIS A 198 -21.35 2.22 -16.27
CA HIS A 198 -20.18 1.36 -16.49
C HIS A 198 -18.87 2.11 -16.16
N PHE A 199 -18.71 3.33 -16.69
CA PHE A 199 -17.56 4.18 -16.38
C PHE A 199 -17.43 4.44 -14.88
N LYS A 200 -18.53 4.85 -14.21
CA LYS A 200 -18.52 5.05 -12.76
C LYS A 200 -18.10 3.81 -12.00
N ALA A 201 -18.54 2.62 -12.41
CA ALA A 201 -18.18 1.39 -11.75
C ALA A 201 -16.68 1.06 -11.84
N ARG A 202 -15.99 1.47 -12.93
CA ARG A 202 -14.54 1.27 -13.10
C ARG A 202 -13.71 2.18 -12.20
N ILE A 203 -14.15 3.41 -11.98
CA ILE A 203 -13.42 4.42 -11.19
C ILE A 203 -13.95 4.57 -9.74
N ASP A 204 -14.88 3.72 -9.32
CA ASP A 204 -15.53 3.83 -8.00
C ASP A 204 -14.53 3.52 -6.88
N PRO A 205 -14.11 4.55 -6.09
CA PRO A 205 -13.10 4.36 -5.04
C PRO A 205 -13.58 3.42 -3.92
N ARG A 206 -14.89 3.18 -3.80
CA ARG A 206 -15.46 2.28 -2.80
C ARG A 206 -15.02 0.83 -2.99
N ARG A 207 -14.73 0.42 -4.25
CA ARG A 207 -14.22 -0.92 -4.59
C ARG A 207 -12.82 -1.16 -4.06
N TYR A 208 -12.06 -0.08 -3.82
CA TYR A 208 -10.67 -0.11 -3.40
C TYR A 208 -10.48 0.21 -1.92
N ASN A 209 -11.60 0.29 -1.17
CA ASN A 209 -11.56 0.58 0.26
C ASN A 209 -10.90 -0.56 1.05
N GLY A 210 -10.18 -0.20 2.11
CA GLY A 210 -9.48 -1.17 2.95
C GLY A 210 -7.95 -1.08 2.78
N ALA A 211 -7.36 0.05 3.18
CA ALA A 211 -5.90 0.19 3.24
C ALA A 211 -5.32 -0.68 4.36
N ALA A 212 -4.31 -1.47 4.04
CA ALA A 212 -3.62 -2.34 5.00
C ALA A 212 -2.55 -1.56 5.77
N LEU A 213 -2.52 -1.71 7.10
CA LEU A 213 -1.41 -1.26 7.94
C LEU A 213 -0.42 -2.44 8.06
N LEU A 214 0.60 -2.43 7.22
CA LEU A 214 1.58 -3.52 7.14
C LEU A 214 2.71 -3.37 8.15
N GLY A 215 3.35 -4.46 8.49
CA GLY A 215 4.53 -4.47 9.38
C GLY A 215 4.20 -4.52 10.87
N LEU A 216 2.95 -4.68 11.26
CA LEU A 216 2.51 -4.87 12.64
C LEU A 216 2.34 -6.35 12.98
N ARG A 217 2.45 -6.72 14.25
CA ARG A 217 2.18 -8.10 14.73
C ARG A 217 0.68 -8.40 14.82
N GLY A 218 -0.11 -7.96 13.82
CA GLY A 218 -1.54 -8.21 13.69
C GLY A 218 -2.10 -7.46 12.50
N LEU A 219 -3.12 -8.02 11.88
CA LEU A 219 -3.73 -7.48 10.66
C LEU A 219 -4.68 -6.33 10.99
N VAL A 220 -4.33 -5.13 10.61
CA VAL A 220 -5.15 -3.93 10.80
C VAL A 220 -5.43 -3.30 9.45
N PHE A 221 -6.71 -3.06 9.16
CA PHE A 221 -7.17 -2.44 7.92
C PHE A 221 -7.91 -1.14 8.22
N LYS A 222 -7.60 -0.11 7.45
CA LYS A 222 -8.25 1.19 7.52
C LYS A 222 -9.33 1.30 6.44
N SER A 223 -10.57 1.44 6.86
CA SER A 223 -11.67 1.85 5.99
C SER A 223 -11.80 3.37 5.95
N HIS A 224 -12.27 3.93 4.85
CA HIS A 224 -12.55 5.37 4.76
C HIS A 224 -13.63 5.79 5.78
N GLY A 225 -13.51 6.99 6.34
CA GLY A 225 -14.46 7.46 7.37
C GLY A 225 -15.89 7.66 6.87
N SER A 226 -16.07 7.95 5.57
CA SER A 226 -17.38 8.08 4.91
C SER A 226 -17.81 6.81 4.15
N ALA A 227 -17.21 5.65 4.46
CA ALA A 227 -17.56 4.40 3.81
C ALA A 227 -19.03 4.03 4.04
N ASP A 228 -19.75 3.77 2.96
CA ASP A 228 -21.07 3.13 3.01
C ASP A 228 -20.91 1.60 3.24
N ALA A 229 -22.02 0.88 3.30
CA ALA A 229 -22.01 -0.56 3.54
C ALA A 229 -21.20 -1.32 2.49
N PHE A 230 -21.32 -0.97 1.20
CA PHE A 230 -20.57 -1.59 0.12
C PHE A 230 -19.05 -1.35 0.26
N ALA A 231 -18.65 -0.10 0.52
CA ALA A 231 -17.24 0.20 0.74
C ALA A 231 -16.67 -0.52 1.97
N PHE A 232 -17.42 -0.58 3.06
CA PHE A 232 -16.97 -1.26 4.28
C PHE A 232 -16.86 -2.78 4.09
N GLU A 233 -17.77 -3.39 3.32
CA GLU A 233 -17.70 -4.80 2.90
C GLU A 233 -16.39 -5.09 2.14
N GLN A 234 -15.95 -4.20 1.22
CA GLN A 234 -14.68 -4.38 0.53
C GLN A 234 -13.49 -4.39 1.51
N ALA A 235 -13.50 -3.52 2.50
CA ALA A 235 -12.45 -3.51 3.53
C ALA A 235 -12.45 -4.79 4.38
N LEU A 236 -13.62 -5.31 4.71
CA LEU A 236 -13.75 -6.60 5.42
C LEU A 236 -13.28 -7.78 4.57
N SER A 237 -13.62 -7.81 3.26
CA SER A 237 -13.18 -8.86 2.34
C SER A 237 -11.67 -8.90 2.24
N ARG A 238 -11.01 -7.74 2.04
CA ARG A 238 -9.54 -7.65 2.02
C ARG A 238 -8.90 -8.13 3.32
N ALA A 239 -9.47 -7.75 4.46
CA ALA A 239 -8.98 -8.19 5.76
C ALA A 239 -9.15 -9.72 5.95
N TYR A 240 -10.26 -10.28 5.47
CA TYR A 240 -10.52 -11.71 5.48
C TYR A 240 -9.53 -12.48 4.60
N ASP A 241 -9.32 -12.01 3.35
CA ASP A 241 -8.39 -12.65 2.41
C ASP A 241 -6.96 -12.61 2.94
N ALA A 242 -6.53 -11.49 3.53
CA ALA A 242 -5.24 -11.36 4.17
C ALA A 242 -5.05 -12.33 5.34
N ALA A 243 -6.07 -12.49 6.20
CA ALA A 243 -6.03 -13.43 7.31
C ALA A 243 -6.02 -14.89 6.81
N ARG A 244 -6.93 -15.22 5.89
CA ARG A 244 -7.06 -16.56 5.31
C ARG A 244 -5.77 -17.02 4.63
N ASN A 245 -5.08 -16.10 3.94
CA ASN A 245 -3.85 -16.41 3.20
C ASN A 245 -2.58 -16.13 4.01
N ARG A 246 -2.69 -16.03 5.34
CA ARG A 246 -1.58 -15.96 6.29
C ARG A 246 -0.61 -14.79 5.96
N LEU A 247 -1.14 -13.59 5.69
CA LEU A 247 -0.33 -12.44 5.32
C LEU A 247 0.78 -12.14 6.36
N LEU A 248 0.49 -12.25 7.66
CA LEU A 248 1.49 -11.97 8.72
C LEU A 248 2.71 -12.88 8.61
N ASP A 249 2.50 -14.18 8.45
CA ASP A 249 3.58 -15.16 8.31
C ASP A 249 4.38 -14.89 7.03
N ARG A 250 3.69 -14.64 5.92
CA ARG A 250 4.35 -14.32 4.63
C ARG A 250 5.21 -13.06 4.71
N VAL A 251 4.74 -12.02 5.41
CA VAL A 251 5.54 -10.80 5.62
C VAL A 251 6.75 -11.10 6.49
N HIS A 252 6.54 -11.82 7.60
CA HIS A 252 7.61 -12.15 8.54
C HIS A 252 8.71 -12.96 7.85
N ASP A 253 8.35 -14.06 7.20
CA ASP A 253 9.30 -14.96 6.54
C ASP A 253 10.09 -14.22 5.44
N ARG A 254 9.41 -13.50 4.54
CA ARG A 254 10.07 -12.76 3.46
C ARG A 254 11.00 -11.65 3.96
N ILE A 255 10.63 -10.94 5.04
CA ILE A 255 11.51 -9.91 5.62
C ILE A 255 12.78 -10.57 6.18
N LEU A 256 12.67 -11.65 6.94
CA LEU A 256 13.83 -12.31 7.50
C LEU A 256 14.75 -12.89 6.41
N GLU A 257 14.20 -13.53 5.39
CA GLU A 257 14.94 -14.03 4.23
C GLU A 257 15.69 -12.90 3.50
N THR A 258 14.99 -11.79 3.21
CA THR A 258 15.60 -10.66 2.51
C THR A 258 16.70 -10.00 3.33
N LEU A 259 16.49 -9.80 4.65
CA LEU A 259 17.50 -9.17 5.51
C LEU A 259 18.72 -10.07 5.70
N ALA A 260 18.54 -11.39 5.76
CA ALA A 260 19.64 -12.35 5.88
C ALA A 260 20.53 -12.39 4.61
N ALA A 261 19.95 -12.10 3.44
CA ALA A 261 20.67 -12.10 2.17
C ALA A 261 21.41 -10.79 1.88
N LEU A 262 21.02 -9.68 2.54
CA LEU A 262 21.68 -8.40 2.32
C LEU A 262 23.09 -8.37 2.92
N PRO A 263 24.08 -7.78 2.22
CA PRO A 263 25.41 -7.57 2.79
C PRO A 263 25.31 -6.66 4.03
N ALA A 264 26.02 -7.05 5.11
CA ALA A 264 26.04 -6.28 6.35
C ALA A 264 26.31 -4.79 6.06
N SER A 265 25.49 -3.90 6.62
CA SER A 265 25.59 -2.46 6.41
C SER A 265 26.98 -1.94 6.76
N ASP A 266 27.50 -0.96 6.02
CA ASP A 266 28.82 -0.38 6.27
C ASP A 266 28.94 0.24 7.67
N ASP A 267 27.83 0.64 8.30
CA ASP A 267 27.82 1.07 9.71
C ASP A 267 28.17 -0.05 10.70
N ALA A 268 27.76 -1.31 10.42
CA ALA A 268 28.13 -2.45 11.24
C ALA A 268 29.63 -2.80 11.05
N ARG A 269 30.18 -2.59 9.85
CA ARG A 269 31.63 -2.77 9.59
C ARG A 269 32.46 -1.66 10.23
N GLY A 270 31.98 -0.42 10.23
CA GLY A 270 32.63 0.70 10.90
C GLY A 270 32.70 0.54 12.42
N ALA A 271 31.64 0.05 13.05
CA ALA A 271 31.59 -0.24 14.48
C ALA A 271 32.52 -1.40 14.90
N ALA A 272 32.58 -2.45 14.07
CA ALA A 272 33.50 -3.59 14.31
C ALA A 272 34.96 -3.20 14.12
N ALA A 273 35.28 -2.30 13.17
CA ALA A 273 36.64 -1.80 12.93
C ALA A 273 37.11 -0.81 14.00
N GLN A 274 36.21 -0.14 14.73
CA GLN A 274 36.55 0.75 15.87
C GLN A 274 36.65 -0.02 17.20
N ALA A 275 36.17 -1.26 17.26
CA ALA A 275 36.23 -2.10 18.46
C ALA A 275 37.40 -3.10 18.45
N ALA A 276 38.18 -3.18 17.37
CA ALA A 276 39.40 -3.97 17.19
C ALA A 276 40.65 -3.09 17.25
#